data_05e971eb090466a9575c6cd7925506ef
#
_entry.id   05e971eb090466a9575c6cd7925506ef
#
_cell.length_a   1.000
_cell.length_b   1.000
_cell.length_c   1.000
_cell.angle_alpha   90.00
_cell.angle_beta   90.00
_cell.angle_gamma   90.00
#
_symmetry.space_group_name_H-M   'P 1'
#
loop_
_entity.id
_entity.type
_entity.pdbx_description
1 polymer ?
#
loop_
_entity_poly.entity_id
_entity_poly.type
_entity_poly.pdbx_seq_one_letter_code
_entity_poly.pdbx_strand_id
1 'polypeptide(L)'
;MSFWLNVGYRFEAPSSIVPHGSVLLSSAMPMHQLERRRINRRYPHLRRRLFDPQLYLAGLDAAESPEHCAKLATYPWFGITGLFPYDSGLQTQKGWTATARARIPTLWLRNPPSDPATLRTSASECIDFQKRLGCESIILPAPLTADPATDFSQELAWLDSALEHARESSASVPLFATVAVSDICLRYSEPETNALLALILDSVSAREIDGVYLVLEQGSEAADGRHCGNVRTLSSILHLTYLFANDCRLRVIVNFLGAFGLACEAVGAEGWASGWYKSLYRFRLADKLAGGRSFPAYWSYNCACDIHLEKDFDVLNEEEAFLDRIADRTEASSGLLLAASRGVRLAAESVVPAWRYSMSNVAAAENHFLLSAINAESLHSSLSEKERMDFVEHWLDEAEEHAKSIRFLLAEREKAEKSYRGKTKTGHVRAWLDAFRSFRRTHRV
;
A
#
# COMPACT_ATOMS: atom_id res chain seq x y z
N MET A 1 -9.23 9.46 -12.60
CA MET A 1 -8.17 8.80 -11.85
C MET A 1 -8.21 9.27 -10.42
N SER A 2 -7.72 8.50 -9.48
CA SER A 2 -7.84 8.88 -8.06
C SER A 2 -6.72 8.28 -7.21
N PHE A 3 -6.03 9.14 -6.47
CA PHE A 3 -5.20 8.70 -5.38
C PHE A 3 -6.06 8.41 -4.13
N TRP A 4 -5.84 7.27 -3.50
CA TRP A 4 -6.50 6.85 -2.28
C TRP A 4 -5.50 6.79 -1.12
N LEU A 5 -5.74 7.58 -0.09
CA LEU A 5 -4.91 7.53 1.12
C LEU A 5 -5.21 6.26 1.91
N ASN A 6 -4.23 5.35 1.99
CA ASN A 6 -4.28 4.23 2.93
C ASN A 6 -4.22 4.73 4.36
N VAL A 7 -5.24 4.43 5.15
CA VAL A 7 -5.30 4.79 6.56
C VAL A 7 -4.95 3.57 7.42
N GLY A 8 -3.92 3.72 8.23
CA GLY A 8 -3.42 2.67 9.11
C GLY A 8 -4.13 2.62 10.46
N TYR A 9 -3.40 2.13 11.46
CA TYR A 9 -3.90 1.92 12.83
C TYR A 9 -4.50 3.16 13.51
N ARG A 10 -4.03 4.35 13.17
CA ARG A 10 -4.59 5.61 13.63
C ARG A 10 -5.23 6.32 12.47
N PHE A 11 -6.49 6.63 12.62
CA PHE A 11 -7.19 7.45 11.64
C PHE A 11 -6.85 8.93 11.90
N GLU A 12 -5.67 9.33 11.49
CA GLU A 12 -5.22 10.71 11.48
C GLU A 12 -4.87 11.04 10.03
N ALA A 13 -5.89 11.36 9.22
CA ALA A 13 -5.63 11.88 7.91
C ALA A 13 -4.88 13.22 8.07
N PRO A 14 -3.73 13.41 7.42
CA PRO A 14 -3.03 14.68 7.43
C PRO A 14 -3.97 15.79 6.94
N SER A 15 -3.90 16.95 7.57
CA SER A 15 -4.77 18.08 7.25
C SER A 15 -4.67 18.53 5.78
N SER A 16 -3.50 18.32 5.17
CA SER A 16 -3.23 18.62 3.76
C SER A 16 -4.00 17.75 2.76
N ILE A 17 -4.46 16.55 3.17
CA ILE A 17 -5.21 15.62 2.29
C ILE A 17 -6.70 15.74 2.48
N VAL A 18 -7.13 16.25 3.61
CA VAL A 18 -8.54 16.48 3.90
C VAL A 18 -9.31 17.18 2.77
N PRO A 19 -8.74 18.15 2.03
CA PRO A 19 -9.42 18.75 0.88
C PRO A 19 -9.72 17.79 -0.26
N HIS A 20 -8.92 16.72 -0.45
CA HIS A 20 -9.09 15.76 -1.54
C HIS A 20 -10.10 14.66 -1.21
N GLY A 21 -10.32 14.39 0.06
CA GLY A 21 -11.45 13.60 0.55
C GLY A 21 -11.49 12.11 0.16
N SER A 22 -10.41 11.56 -0.40
CA SER A 22 -10.35 10.16 -0.85
C SER A 22 -9.53 9.32 0.12
N VAL A 23 -10.18 8.41 0.86
CA VAL A 23 -9.51 7.53 1.82
C VAL A 23 -9.88 6.08 1.61
N LEU A 24 -8.90 5.22 1.79
CA LEU A 24 -9.06 3.78 1.89
C LEU A 24 -8.91 3.36 3.35
N LEU A 25 -10.03 3.10 4.00
CA LEU A 25 -10.09 2.53 5.34
C LEU A 25 -9.74 1.03 5.28
N SER A 26 -9.31 0.44 6.38
CA SER A 26 -8.96 -0.98 6.38
C SER A 26 -9.19 -1.67 7.72
N SER A 27 -9.23 -3.00 7.70
CA SER A 27 -9.31 -3.84 8.91
C SER A 27 -8.07 -3.75 9.82
N ALA A 28 -7.03 -3.03 9.42
CA ALA A 28 -5.90 -2.70 10.31
C ALA A 28 -6.34 -1.88 11.52
N MET A 29 -7.51 -1.26 11.45
CA MET A 29 -8.16 -0.53 12.54
C MET A 29 -9.22 -1.41 13.20
N PRO A 30 -9.36 -1.46 14.54
CA PRO A 30 -10.45 -2.18 15.18
C PRO A 30 -11.82 -1.66 14.73
N MET A 31 -12.76 -2.56 14.51
CA MET A 31 -14.08 -2.26 13.93
C MET A 31 -14.83 -1.09 14.62
N HIS A 32 -14.78 -1.02 15.96
CA HIS A 32 -15.47 0.03 16.73
C HIS A 32 -14.92 1.46 16.47
N GLN A 33 -13.68 1.58 15.97
CA GLN A 33 -13.09 2.88 15.63
C GLN A 33 -13.59 3.40 14.27
N LEU A 34 -14.12 2.52 13.43
CA LEU A 34 -14.62 2.83 12.08
C LEU A 34 -16.12 3.12 12.03
N GLU A 35 -16.73 3.50 13.14
CA GLU A 35 -18.14 3.91 13.12
C GLU A 35 -18.34 5.17 12.26
N ARG A 36 -19.30 5.10 11.32
CA ARG A 36 -19.63 6.19 10.38
C ARG A 36 -19.81 7.54 11.07
N ARG A 37 -20.49 7.56 12.24
CA ARG A 37 -20.71 8.80 13.01
C ARG A 37 -19.41 9.41 13.53
N ARG A 38 -18.47 8.57 13.96
CA ARG A 38 -17.14 9.03 14.43
C ARG A 38 -16.32 9.58 13.29
N ILE A 39 -16.31 8.88 12.14
CA ILE A 39 -15.59 9.31 10.94
C ILE A 39 -16.16 10.64 10.45
N ASN A 40 -17.48 10.74 10.28
CA ASN A 40 -18.12 11.96 9.77
C ASN A 40 -17.94 13.17 10.70
N ARG A 41 -17.94 12.95 12.02
CA ARG A 41 -17.73 14.04 12.99
C ARG A 41 -16.29 14.53 13.01
N ARG A 42 -15.32 13.60 12.90
CA ARG A 42 -13.90 13.92 12.96
C ARG A 42 -13.38 14.46 11.63
N TYR A 43 -13.93 13.98 10.53
CA TYR A 43 -13.49 14.29 9.17
C TYR A 43 -14.68 14.61 8.25
N PRO A 44 -15.35 15.76 8.46
CA PRO A 44 -16.56 16.11 7.70
C PRO A 44 -16.31 16.31 6.20
N HIS A 45 -15.04 16.48 5.81
CA HIS A 45 -14.64 16.70 4.40
C HIS A 45 -14.36 15.40 3.65
N LEU A 46 -14.26 14.24 4.34
CA LEU A 46 -14.07 12.96 3.67
C LEU A 46 -15.33 12.55 2.92
N ARG A 47 -15.38 12.92 1.64
CA ARG A 47 -16.52 12.66 0.75
C ARG A 47 -16.45 11.29 0.11
N ARG A 48 -15.24 10.82 -0.23
CA ARG A 48 -14.98 9.56 -0.92
C ARG A 48 -14.29 8.59 0.03
N ARG A 49 -14.88 7.42 0.20
CA ARG A 49 -14.31 6.37 1.07
C ARG A 49 -14.53 5.00 0.48
N LEU A 50 -13.50 4.18 0.61
CA LEU A 50 -13.51 2.75 0.41
C LEU A 50 -13.13 2.06 1.71
N PHE A 51 -13.40 0.79 1.80
CA PHE A 51 -12.95 -0.04 2.92
C PHE A 51 -12.34 -1.33 2.38
N ASP A 52 -11.08 -1.56 2.74
CA ASP A 52 -10.35 -2.78 2.44
C ASP A 52 -10.60 -3.82 3.54
N PRO A 53 -11.31 -4.93 3.25
CA PRO A 53 -11.60 -5.98 4.23
C PRO A 53 -10.38 -6.71 4.72
N GLN A 54 -9.29 -6.70 3.96
CA GLN A 54 -8.00 -7.33 4.27
C GLN A 54 -8.09 -8.82 4.62
N LEU A 55 -9.05 -9.54 4.04
CA LEU A 55 -9.20 -10.99 4.28
C LEU A 55 -7.92 -11.76 3.89
N TYR A 56 -7.14 -11.23 2.97
CA TYR A 56 -5.82 -11.74 2.59
C TYR A 56 -4.78 -11.73 3.74
N LEU A 57 -5.10 -11.08 4.88
CA LEU A 57 -4.31 -11.17 6.11
C LEU A 57 -4.70 -12.37 6.99
N ALA A 58 -5.68 -13.17 6.62
CA ALA A 58 -6.11 -14.32 7.43
C ALA A 58 -4.98 -15.35 7.67
N GLY A 59 -4.00 -15.41 6.77
CA GLY A 59 -2.81 -16.27 6.91
C GLY A 59 -1.77 -15.81 7.94
N LEU A 60 -1.96 -14.68 8.63
CA LEU A 60 -1.03 -14.20 9.65
C LEU A 60 -0.83 -15.20 10.79
N ASP A 61 0.40 -15.31 11.28
CA ASP A 61 0.70 -16.05 12.48
C ASP A 61 0.41 -15.23 13.74
N ALA A 62 -0.58 -15.68 14.52
CA ALA A 62 -0.99 -14.98 15.73
C ALA A 62 0.05 -15.10 16.87
N ALA A 63 0.94 -16.08 16.84
CA ALA A 63 2.05 -16.16 17.80
C ALA A 63 3.08 -15.04 17.52
N GLU A 64 3.29 -14.72 16.25
CA GLU A 64 4.22 -13.68 15.81
C GLU A 64 3.58 -12.29 15.78
N SER A 65 2.28 -12.19 15.44
CA SER A 65 1.55 -10.94 15.28
C SER A 65 0.26 -10.84 16.11
N PRO A 66 0.28 -11.11 17.43
CA PRO A 66 -0.94 -11.22 18.23
C PRO A 66 -1.78 -9.93 18.23
N GLU A 67 -1.15 -8.77 18.26
CA GLU A 67 -1.86 -7.48 18.28
C GLU A 67 -2.57 -7.19 16.94
N HIS A 68 -1.98 -7.63 15.83
CA HIS A 68 -2.57 -7.45 14.52
C HIS A 68 -3.76 -8.39 14.32
N CYS A 69 -3.57 -9.67 14.62
CA CYS A 69 -4.64 -10.67 14.60
C CYS A 69 -5.80 -10.30 15.52
N ALA A 70 -5.52 -9.71 16.70
CA ALA A 70 -6.55 -9.23 17.60
C ALA A 70 -7.41 -8.11 17.02
N LYS A 71 -6.85 -7.21 16.21
CA LYS A 71 -7.63 -6.18 15.52
C LYS A 71 -8.49 -6.77 14.43
N LEU A 72 -7.92 -7.65 13.61
CA LEU A 72 -8.65 -8.37 12.56
C LEU A 72 -9.80 -9.20 13.16
N ALA A 73 -9.58 -9.84 14.30
CA ALA A 73 -10.57 -10.61 15.02
C ALA A 73 -11.78 -9.80 15.52
N THR A 74 -11.74 -8.48 15.49
CA THR A 74 -12.92 -7.64 15.76
C THR A 74 -13.93 -7.64 14.61
N TYR A 75 -13.54 -8.16 13.46
CA TYR A 75 -14.40 -8.24 12.28
C TYR A 75 -14.93 -9.66 12.09
N PRO A 76 -16.26 -9.82 11.92
CA PRO A 76 -16.90 -11.13 11.86
C PRO A 76 -16.39 -12.04 10.75
N TRP A 77 -15.99 -11.46 9.60
CA TRP A 77 -15.53 -12.23 8.44
C TRP A 77 -14.20 -12.95 8.61
N PHE A 78 -13.47 -12.73 9.70
CA PHE A 78 -12.33 -13.58 10.04
C PHE A 78 -12.74 -14.86 10.80
N GLY A 79 -14.03 -15.12 10.98
CA GLY A 79 -14.57 -16.37 11.51
C GLY A 79 -14.35 -16.61 13.01
N ILE A 80 -13.88 -15.57 13.73
CA ILE A 80 -13.63 -15.72 15.17
C ILE A 80 -14.87 -15.26 15.94
N THR A 81 -15.69 -16.21 16.33
CA THR A 81 -16.84 -15.96 17.18
C THR A 81 -16.45 -16.00 18.66
N GLY A 82 -16.88 -15.03 19.43
CA GLY A 82 -16.76 -15.03 20.90
C GLY A 82 -15.45 -14.48 21.47
N LEU A 83 -14.52 -13.99 20.65
CA LEU A 83 -13.29 -13.41 21.16
C LEU A 83 -13.43 -11.97 21.63
N PHE A 84 -14.29 -11.20 21.03
CA PHE A 84 -14.44 -9.81 21.37
C PHE A 84 -15.87 -9.30 21.13
N PRO A 85 -16.72 -9.26 22.12
CA PRO A 85 -17.24 -7.97 22.44
C PRO A 85 -16.02 -7.20 22.91
N TYR A 86 -15.82 -6.02 22.43
CA TYR A 86 -14.76 -5.12 22.84
C TYR A 86 -14.82 -4.96 24.36
N ASP A 87 -14.21 -5.92 25.05
CA ASP A 87 -14.15 -5.90 26.49
C ASP A 87 -13.06 -4.90 26.83
N SER A 88 -13.47 -3.74 27.34
CA SER A 88 -12.59 -2.66 27.77
C SER A 88 -11.50 -3.13 28.74
N GLY A 89 -11.62 -4.33 29.32
CA GLY A 89 -10.61 -4.97 30.16
C GLY A 89 -9.47 -5.64 29.38
N LEU A 90 -9.62 -5.92 28.08
CA LEU A 90 -8.60 -6.57 27.28
C LEU A 90 -7.63 -5.61 26.61
N GLN A 91 -8.02 -4.35 26.44
CA GLN A 91 -7.17 -3.29 25.91
C GLN A 91 -6.91 -2.21 26.95
N THR A 92 -5.66 -1.94 27.26
CA THR A 92 -5.23 -0.82 28.06
C THR A 92 -4.81 0.34 27.17
N GLN A 93 -4.65 1.57 27.74
CA GLN A 93 -4.07 2.72 27.02
C GLN A 93 -2.66 2.45 26.45
N LYS A 94 -1.98 1.42 26.94
CA LYS A 94 -0.60 1.03 26.54
C LYS A 94 -0.55 -0.18 25.60
N GLY A 95 -1.70 -0.76 25.19
CA GLY A 95 -1.76 -1.92 24.33
C GLY A 95 -2.63 -3.06 24.87
N TRP A 96 -2.51 -4.25 24.27
CA TRP A 96 -3.27 -5.43 24.65
C TRP A 96 -2.75 -6.04 25.95
N THR A 97 -3.64 -6.53 26.81
CA THR A 97 -3.25 -7.22 28.03
C THR A 97 -2.51 -8.51 27.73
N ALA A 98 -1.69 -8.99 28.67
CA ALA A 98 -1.01 -10.28 28.56
C ALA A 98 -1.99 -11.44 28.35
N THR A 99 -3.18 -11.38 28.97
CA THR A 99 -4.25 -12.37 28.80
C THR A 99 -4.76 -12.41 27.37
N ALA A 100 -5.00 -11.24 26.74
CA ALA A 100 -5.45 -11.18 25.34
C ALA A 100 -4.36 -11.75 24.41
N ARG A 101 -3.10 -11.37 24.60
CA ARG A 101 -1.97 -11.90 23.82
C ARG A 101 -1.85 -13.42 23.91
N ALA A 102 -2.07 -14.00 25.09
CA ALA A 102 -2.02 -15.45 25.27
C ALA A 102 -3.19 -16.20 24.63
N ARG A 103 -4.38 -15.58 24.56
CA ARG A 103 -5.59 -16.20 23.98
C ARG A 103 -5.66 -16.14 22.46
N ILE A 104 -5.16 -15.08 21.84
CA ILE A 104 -5.23 -14.90 20.38
C ILE A 104 -4.65 -16.09 19.60
N PRO A 105 -3.43 -16.60 19.92
CA PRO A 105 -2.86 -17.72 19.17
C PRO A 105 -3.70 -19.00 19.20
N THR A 106 -4.51 -19.20 20.23
CA THR A 106 -5.35 -20.41 20.35
C THR A 106 -6.68 -20.28 19.59
N LEU A 107 -7.06 -19.09 19.23
CA LEU A 107 -8.37 -18.79 18.64
C LEU A 107 -8.26 -18.34 17.18
N TRP A 108 -7.10 -17.87 16.75
CA TRP A 108 -6.83 -17.47 15.39
C TRP A 108 -6.56 -18.68 14.49
N LEU A 109 -7.41 -18.92 13.50
CA LEU A 109 -7.38 -20.15 12.71
C LEU A 109 -6.35 -20.12 11.56
N ARG A 110 -5.63 -19.02 11.32
CA ARG A 110 -4.69 -18.80 10.20
C ARG A 110 -5.27 -18.94 8.78
N ASN A 111 -6.51 -19.34 8.66
CA ASN A 111 -7.20 -19.50 7.38
C ASN A 111 -8.54 -18.79 7.44
N PRO A 112 -9.00 -18.21 6.35
CA PRO A 112 -10.35 -17.68 6.28
C PRO A 112 -11.37 -18.83 6.34
N PRO A 113 -12.62 -18.56 6.78
CA PRO A 113 -13.69 -19.55 6.73
C PRO A 113 -13.81 -20.19 5.35
N SER A 114 -13.93 -21.50 5.30
CA SER A 114 -14.05 -22.28 4.06
C SER A 114 -15.34 -23.12 4.01
N ASP A 115 -15.99 -23.39 5.15
CA ASP A 115 -17.28 -24.05 5.12
C ASP A 115 -18.36 -23.11 4.55
N PRO A 116 -19.25 -23.60 3.67
CA PRO A 116 -20.17 -22.76 2.90
C PRO A 116 -21.08 -21.85 3.74
N ALA A 117 -21.51 -22.31 4.93
CA ALA A 117 -22.44 -21.56 5.77
C ALA A 117 -21.74 -20.40 6.48
N THR A 118 -20.58 -20.66 7.09
CA THR A 118 -19.76 -19.63 7.75
C THR A 118 -19.23 -18.63 6.73
N LEU A 119 -18.78 -19.11 5.56
CA LEU A 119 -18.30 -18.26 4.47
C LEU A 119 -19.38 -17.29 4.00
N ARG A 120 -20.60 -17.77 3.72
CA ARG A 120 -21.74 -16.93 3.30
C ARG A 120 -22.07 -15.87 4.36
N THR A 121 -22.16 -16.27 5.63
CA THR A 121 -22.39 -15.32 6.73
C THR A 121 -21.29 -14.27 6.82
N SER A 122 -20.04 -14.68 6.76
CA SER A 122 -18.87 -13.80 6.84
C SER A 122 -18.81 -12.81 5.67
N ALA A 123 -19.09 -13.28 4.46
CA ALA A 123 -19.15 -12.43 3.27
C ALA A 123 -20.28 -11.40 3.38
N SER A 124 -21.47 -11.81 3.82
CA SER A 124 -22.63 -10.93 4.03
C SER A 124 -22.32 -9.82 5.03
N GLU A 125 -21.74 -10.17 6.18
CA GLU A 125 -21.41 -9.19 7.21
C GLU A 125 -20.33 -8.19 6.73
N CYS A 126 -19.39 -8.63 5.91
CA CYS A 126 -18.38 -7.77 5.30
C CYS A 126 -19.03 -6.73 4.36
N ILE A 127 -19.95 -7.14 3.52
CA ILE A 127 -20.70 -6.26 2.61
C ILE A 127 -21.53 -5.25 3.38
N ASP A 128 -22.32 -5.73 4.36
CA ASP A 128 -23.18 -4.88 5.16
C ASP A 128 -22.41 -3.87 6.00
N PHE A 129 -21.22 -4.24 6.46
CA PHE A 129 -20.33 -3.31 7.16
C PHE A 129 -19.92 -2.16 6.25
N GLN A 130 -19.48 -2.42 5.02
CA GLN A 130 -19.09 -1.40 4.05
C GLN A 130 -20.26 -0.45 3.70
N LYS A 131 -21.49 -1.02 3.54
CA LYS A 131 -22.71 -0.23 3.36
C LYS A 131 -22.99 0.70 4.56
N ARG A 132 -22.87 0.17 5.78
CA ARG A 132 -23.03 0.98 7.01
C ARG A 132 -21.99 2.10 7.12
N LEU A 133 -20.76 1.87 6.67
CA LEU A 133 -19.73 2.90 6.59
C LEU A 133 -20.05 3.98 5.55
N GLY A 134 -20.89 3.70 4.57
CA GLY A 134 -21.20 4.57 3.45
C GLY A 134 -20.05 4.66 2.48
N CYS A 135 -19.44 3.52 2.16
CA CYS A 135 -18.46 3.42 1.10
C CYS A 135 -19.10 3.72 -0.26
N GLU A 136 -18.37 4.37 -1.16
CA GLU A 136 -18.86 4.69 -2.51
C GLU A 136 -18.85 3.47 -3.44
N SER A 137 -18.06 2.46 -3.09
CA SER A 137 -18.00 1.14 -3.76
C SER A 137 -17.75 0.08 -2.71
N ILE A 138 -18.10 -1.15 -3.02
CA ILE A 138 -17.88 -2.31 -2.15
C ILE A 138 -16.67 -3.09 -2.66
N ILE A 139 -15.69 -3.30 -1.80
CA ILE A 139 -14.57 -4.21 -2.05
C ILE A 139 -14.96 -5.59 -1.52
N LEU A 140 -15.16 -6.53 -2.44
CA LEU A 140 -15.53 -7.91 -2.11
C LEU A 140 -14.34 -8.63 -1.48
N PRO A 141 -14.50 -9.30 -0.34
CA PRO A 141 -13.39 -9.95 0.35
C PRO A 141 -12.87 -11.18 -0.42
N ALA A 142 -11.55 -11.35 -0.48
CA ALA A 142 -10.92 -12.58 -0.94
C ALA A 142 -9.66 -12.88 -0.12
N PRO A 143 -9.29 -14.16 0.06
CA PRO A 143 -8.03 -14.56 0.66
C PRO A 143 -6.83 -14.22 -0.24
N LEU A 144 -5.61 -14.48 0.26
CA LEU A 144 -4.38 -14.29 -0.47
C LEU A 144 -4.07 -15.52 -1.33
N THR A 145 -3.89 -15.33 -2.61
CA THR A 145 -3.33 -16.33 -3.53
C THR A 145 -1.82 -16.38 -3.31
N ALA A 146 -1.36 -17.41 -2.60
CA ALA A 146 0.05 -17.58 -2.24
C ALA A 146 0.65 -18.89 -2.78
N ASP A 147 -0.16 -19.75 -3.42
CA ASP A 147 0.28 -20.96 -4.09
C ASP A 147 0.09 -20.81 -5.61
N PRO A 148 1.16 -20.90 -6.41
CA PRO A 148 1.06 -20.81 -7.87
C PRO A 148 0.32 -21.99 -8.51
N ALA A 149 0.21 -23.12 -7.82
CA ALA A 149 -0.52 -24.30 -8.27
C ALA A 149 -2.01 -24.28 -7.86
N THR A 150 -2.49 -23.17 -7.29
CA THR A 150 -3.89 -23.02 -6.87
C THR A 150 -4.84 -23.14 -8.06
N ASP A 151 -6.02 -23.72 -7.81
CA ASP A 151 -7.15 -23.70 -8.73
C ASP A 151 -8.03 -22.45 -8.56
N PHE A 152 -7.63 -21.52 -7.68
CA PHE A 152 -8.34 -20.28 -7.34
C PHE A 152 -9.74 -20.50 -6.73
N SER A 153 -10.07 -21.73 -6.34
CA SER A 153 -11.43 -22.11 -5.89
C SER A 153 -11.85 -21.44 -4.60
N GLN A 154 -10.93 -21.23 -3.65
CA GLN A 154 -11.22 -20.59 -2.39
C GLN A 154 -11.54 -19.09 -2.57
N GLU A 155 -10.76 -18.40 -3.39
CA GLU A 155 -10.97 -17.00 -3.74
C GLU A 155 -12.33 -16.83 -4.42
N LEU A 156 -12.66 -17.73 -5.35
CA LEU A 156 -13.93 -17.71 -6.06
C LEU A 156 -15.12 -18.00 -5.15
N ALA A 157 -14.98 -18.92 -4.20
CA ALA A 157 -16.06 -19.22 -3.24
C ALA A 157 -16.41 -17.96 -2.41
N TRP A 158 -15.41 -17.19 -1.99
CA TRP A 158 -15.61 -15.91 -1.29
C TRP A 158 -16.25 -14.86 -2.20
N LEU A 159 -15.74 -14.72 -3.41
CA LEU A 159 -16.24 -13.76 -4.40
C LEU A 159 -17.71 -14.06 -4.74
N ASP A 160 -18.05 -15.31 -5.05
CA ASP A 160 -19.39 -15.71 -5.44
C ASP A 160 -20.40 -15.50 -4.31
N SER A 161 -20.05 -15.88 -3.06
CA SER A 161 -20.91 -15.63 -1.90
C SER A 161 -21.10 -14.14 -1.60
N ALA A 162 -20.07 -13.34 -1.77
CA ALA A 162 -20.16 -11.90 -1.59
C ALA A 162 -21.01 -11.23 -2.68
N LEU A 163 -20.88 -11.67 -3.94
CA LEU A 163 -21.68 -11.19 -5.08
C LEU A 163 -23.18 -11.56 -4.90
N GLU A 164 -23.47 -12.79 -4.50
CA GLU A 164 -24.84 -13.24 -4.22
C GLU A 164 -25.52 -12.29 -3.21
N HIS A 165 -24.89 -12.06 -2.06
CA HIS A 165 -25.42 -11.17 -1.02
C HIS A 165 -25.51 -9.70 -1.47
N ALA A 166 -24.50 -9.20 -2.20
CA ALA A 166 -24.52 -7.83 -2.69
C ALA A 166 -25.70 -7.57 -3.63
N ARG A 167 -26.03 -8.53 -4.50
CA ARG A 167 -27.19 -8.47 -5.42
C ARG A 167 -28.52 -8.54 -4.68
N GLU A 168 -28.67 -9.50 -3.77
CA GLU A 168 -29.90 -9.67 -2.97
C GLU A 168 -30.22 -8.41 -2.16
N SER A 169 -29.21 -7.76 -1.65
CA SER A 169 -29.33 -6.55 -0.82
C SER A 169 -29.50 -5.24 -1.61
N SER A 170 -29.81 -5.34 -2.92
CA SER A 170 -30.08 -4.21 -3.83
C SER A 170 -29.01 -3.10 -3.77
N ALA A 171 -27.75 -3.49 -3.73
CA ALA A 171 -26.65 -2.53 -3.73
C ALA A 171 -26.54 -1.88 -5.12
N SER A 172 -26.86 -0.60 -5.21
CA SER A 172 -26.67 0.21 -6.42
C SER A 172 -25.26 0.80 -6.52
N VAL A 173 -24.33 0.35 -5.66
CA VAL A 173 -22.94 0.83 -5.62
C VAL A 173 -22.03 -0.15 -6.37
N PRO A 174 -20.96 0.36 -7.03
CA PRO A 174 -20.03 -0.49 -7.76
C PRO A 174 -19.37 -1.56 -6.89
N LEU A 175 -19.17 -2.75 -7.47
CA LEU A 175 -18.58 -3.91 -6.82
C LEU A 175 -17.18 -4.19 -7.37
N PHE A 176 -16.18 -4.21 -6.51
CA PHE A 176 -14.80 -4.51 -6.87
C PHE A 176 -14.37 -5.86 -6.31
N ALA A 177 -14.00 -6.80 -7.18
CA ALA A 177 -13.42 -8.07 -6.75
C ALA A 177 -12.00 -7.86 -6.22
N THR A 178 -11.70 -8.35 -5.03
CA THR A 178 -10.32 -8.39 -4.55
C THR A 178 -9.55 -9.48 -5.29
N VAL A 179 -8.43 -9.10 -5.89
CA VAL A 179 -7.39 -10.00 -6.40
C VAL A 179 -6.13 -9.74 -5.61
N ALA A 180 -5.87 -10.56 -4.60
CA ALA A 180 -4.70 -10.46 -3.73
C ALA A 180 -3.73 -11.59 -4.08
N VAL A 181 -2.55 -11.23 -4.62
CA VAL A 181 -1.57 -12.21 -5.10
C VAL A 181 -0.23 -11.98 -4.41
N SER A 182 0.41 -13.07 -3.97
CA SER A 182 1.78 -13.03 -3.48
C SER A 182 2.78 -12.95 -4.64
N ASP A 183 3.85 -12.19 -4.48
CA ASP A 183 4.92 -12.09 -5.46
C ASP A 183 5.63 -13.43 -5.69
N ILE A 184 5.55 -14.35 -4.76
CA ILE A 184 6.03 -15.72 -4.92
C ILE A 184 5.39 -16.36 -6.15
N CYS A 185 4.06 -16.20 -6.32
CA CYS A 185 3.32 -16.74 -7.47
C CYS A 185 3.75 -16.11 -8.81
N LEU A 186 4.27 -14.89 -8.78
CA LEU A 186 4.66 -14.13 -9.97
C LEU A 186 6.15 -14.29 -10.35
N ARG A 187 6.89 -15.12 -9.62
CA ARG A 187 8.33 -15.35 -9.84
C ARG A 187 8.66 -16.72 -10.43
N TYR A 188 7.67 -17.55 -10.64
CA TYR A 188 7.84 -18.87 -11.25
C TYR A 188 8.30 -18.75 -12.71
N SER A 189 8.42 -19.86 -13.39
CA SER A 189 8.69 -19.84 -14.82
C SER A 189 7.61 -19.02 -15.56
N GLU A 190 7.98 -18.43 -16.66
CA GLU A 190 7.05 -17.61 -17.44
C GLU A 190 5.76 -18.36 -17.80
N PRO A 191 5.79 -19.63 -18.24
CA PRO A 191 4.57 -20.39 -18.52
C PRO A 191 3.65 -20.57 -17.31
N GLU A 192 4.22 -20.86 -16.12
CA GLU A 192 3.43 -21.05 -14.88
C GLU A 192 2.81 -19.74 -14.41
N THR A 193 3.57 -18.66 -14.41
CA THR A 193 3.06 -17.32 -14.10
C THR A 193 1.94 -16.94 -15.07
N ASN A 194 2.13 -17.11 -16.37
CA ASN A 194 1.12 -16.77 -17.37
C ASN A 194 -0.14 -17.62 -17.23
N ALA A 195 -0.01 -18.91 -16.90
CA ALA A 195 -1.16 -19.78 -16.65
C ALA A 195 -1.98 -19.30 -15.44
N LEU A 196 -1.32 -18.91 -14.34
CA LEU A 196 -2.00 -18.35 -13.18
C LEU A 196 -2.67 -17.01 -13.51
N LEU A 197 -1.99 -16.11 -14.22
CA LEU A 197 -2.56 -14.83 -14.62
C LEU A 197 -3.79 -15.02 -15.51
N ALA A 198 -3.75 -15.95 -16.46
CA ALA A 198 -4.89 -16.30 -17.30
C ALA A 198 -6.05 -16.87 -16.47
N LEU A 199 -5.78 -17.79 -15.54
CA LEU A 199 -6.79 -18.34 -14.63
C LEU A 199 -7.48 -17.25 -13.82
N ILE A 200 -6.71 -16.33 -13.23
CA ILE A 200 -7.25 -15.19 -12.46
C ILE A 200 -8.11 -14.30 -13.36
N LEU A 201 -7.60 -13.95 -14.55
CA LEU A 201 -8.28 -13.08 -15.49
C LEU A 201 -9.63 -13.68 -15.91
N ASP A 202 -9.62 -14.92 -16.41
CA ASP A 202 -10.81 -15.62 -16.88
C ASP A 202 -11.83 -15.82 -15.76
N SER A 203 -11.35 -16.23 -14.58
CA SER A 203 -12.22 -16.49 -13.45
C SER A 203 -12.92 -15.23 -12.93
N VAL A 204 -12.19 -14.10 -12.84
CA VAL A 204 -12.72 -12.86 -12.29
C VAL A 204 -13.59 -12.14 -13.33
N SER A 205 -13.16 -12.06 -14.59
CA SER A 205 -13.89 -11.37 -15.66
C SER A 205 -15.20 -12.07 -16.08
N ALA A 206 -15.33 -13.37 -15.79
CA ALA A 206 -16.58 -14.11 -16.02
C ALA A 206 -17.73 -13.69 -15.06
N ARG A 207 -17.46 -12.82 -14.09
CA ARG A 207 -18.42 -12.39 -13.07
C ARG A 207 -18.93 -10.98 -13.35
N GLU A 208 -20.18 -10.72 -12.96
CA GLU A 208 -20.77 -9.38 -13.08
C GLU A 208 -20.27 -8.46 -11.95
N ILE A 209 -19.12 -7.87 -12.17
CA ILE A 209 -18.45 -6.90 -11.29
C ILE A 209 -18.15 -5.62 -12.05
N ASP A 210 -18.00 -4.51 -11.33
CA ASP A 210 -17.67 -3.21 -11.93
C ASP A 210 -16.18 -2.96 -11.99
N GLY A 211 -15.39 -3.71 -11.18
CA GLY A 211 -13.96 -3.51 -11.13
C GLY A 211 -13.20 -4.54 -10.31
N VAL A 212 -11.89 -4.34 -10.27
CA VAL A 212 -10.92 -5.16 -9.54
C VAL A 212 -10.14 -4.31 -8.56
N TYR A 213 -10.03 -4.78 -7.34
CA TYR A 213 -9.13 -4.25 -6.32
C TYR A 213 -7.91 -5.15 -6.23
N LEU A 214 -6.79 -4.71 -6.83
CA LEU A 214 -5.57 -5.49 -7.00
C LEU A 214 -4.59 -5.21 -5.86
N VAL A 215 -4.19 -6.26 -5.14
CA VAL A 215 -3.29 -6.22 -3.99
C VAL A 215 -2.10 -7.12 -4.25
N LEU A 216 -0.89 -6.57 -4.13
CA LEU A 216 0.35 -7.33 -4.22
C LEU A 216 0.94 -7.55 -2.82
N GLU A 217 1.01 -8.83 -2.40
CA GLU A 217 1.84 -9.23 -1.26
C GLU A 217 3.29 -9.43 -1.72
N GLN A 218 4.21 -8.72 -1.07
CA GLN A 218 5.64 -8.75 -1.40
C GLN A 218 6.37 -9.64 -0.38
N GLY A 219 6.10 -10.95 -0.42
CA GLY A 219 6.60 -11.94 0.54
C GLY A 219 8.10 -12.17 0.49
N SER A 220 8.70 -11.88 -0.64
CA SER A 220 10.13 -12.02 -0.86
C SER A 220 10.92 -10.77 -0.48
N GLU A 221 12.25 -10.88 -0.51
CA GLU A 221 13.13 -9.76 -0.23
C GLU A 221 12.93 -8.64 -1.26
N ALA A 222 12.39 -7.54 -0.80
CA ALA A 222 12.41 -6.31 -1.59
C ALA A 222 13.82 -5.71 -1.57
N ALA A 223 14.26 -5.17 -2.70
CA ALA A 223 15.60 -4.65 -2.87
C ALA A 223 16.00 -3.57 -1.85
N ASP A 224 15.03 -2.85 -1.27
CA ASP A 224 15.31 -1.72 -0.38
C ASP A 224 14.39 -1.58 0.84
N GLY A 225 13.61 -2.56 1.13
CA GLY A 225 12.76 -2.56 2.33
C GLY A 225 11.43 -1.82 2.22
N ARG A 226 11.23 -0.89 1.27
CA ARG A 226 9.97 -0.17 1.05
C ARG A 226 9.35 -0.44 -0.32
N HIS A 227 10.17 -0.58 -1.35
CA HIS A 227 9.73 -0.66 -2.74
C HIS A 227 9.92 -2.06 -3.31
N CYS A 228 9.00 -2.49 -4.14
CA CYS A 228 9.19 -3.70 -4.94
C CYS A 228 10.28 -3.44 -5.99
N GLY A 229 11.31 -4.25 -5.98
CA GLY A 229 12.43 -4.21 -6.92
C GLY A 229 12.50 -5.43 -7.84
N ASN A 230 11.46 -6.25 -7.91
CA ASN A 230 11.43 -7.41 -8.78
C ASN A 230 10.76 -7.09 -10.10
N VAL A 231 11.53 -7.06 -11.18
CA VAL A 231 11.06 -6.70 -12.53
C VAL A 231 9.91 -7.60 -12.99
N ARG A 232 10.00 -8.92 -12.77
CA ARG A 232 8.97 -9.88 -13.21
C ARG A 232 7.65 -9.65 -12.49
N THR A 233 7.70 -9.51 -11.18
CA THR A 233 6.52 -9.19 -10.36
C THR A 233 5.84 -7.91 -10.82
N LEU A 234 6.61 -6.84 -11.02
CA LEU A 234 6.10 -5.55 -11.46
C LEU A 234 5.51 -5.61 -12.87
N SER A 235 6.18 -6.31 -13.79
CA SER A 235 5.66 -6.53 -15.16
C SER A 235 4.34 -7.30 -15.12
N SER A 236 4.22 -8.32 -14.28
CA SER A 236 2.98 -9.11 -14.15
C SER A 236 1.82 -8.26 -13.60
N ILE A 237 2.08 -7.37 -12.65
CA ILE A 237 1.06 -6.45 -12.12
C ILE A 237 0.63 -5.43 -13.17
N LEU A 238 1.56 -4.86 -13.95
CA LEU A 238 1.21 -3.99 -15.07
C LEU A 238 0.36 -4.72 -16.10
N HIS A 239 0.74 -5.97 -16.42
CA HIS A 239 0.00 -6.81 -17.35
C HIS A 239 -1.42 -7.11 -16.87
N LEU A 240 -1.60 -7.56 -15.63
CA LEU A 240 -2.93 -7.76 -15.04
C LEU A 240 -3.77 -6.48 -15.04
N THR A 241 -3.16 -5.37 -14.64
CA THR A 241 -3.84 -4.06 -14.63
C THR A 241 -4.34 -3.70 -16.03
N TYR A 242 -3.47 -3.85 -17.03
CA TYR A 242 -3.81 -3.56 -18.42
C TYR A 242 -4.95 -4.46 -18.94
N LEU A 243 -4.85 -5.77 -18.74
CA LEU A 243 -5.85 -6.72 -19.23
C LEU A 243 -7.21 -6.49 -18.56
N PHE A 244 -7.26 -6.28 -17.24
CA PHE A 244 -8.52 -5.97 -16.59
C PHE A 244 -9.11 -4.64 -17.05
N ALA A 245 -8.28 -3.61 -17.22
CA ALA A 245 -8.77 -2.29 -17.60
C ALA A 245 -9.17 -2.20 -19.08
N ASN A 246 -8.34 -2.73 -19.97
CA ASN A 246 -8.50 -2.49 -21.40
C ASN A 246 -9.23 -3.65 -22.12
N ASP A 247 -8.91 -4.90 -21.82
CA ASP A 247 -9.54 -6.05 -22.46
C ASP A 247 -10.88 -6.40 -21.81
N CYS A 248 -10.92 -6.46 -20.48
CA CYS A 248 -12.15 -6.74 -19.73
C CYS A 248 -13.01 -5.50 -19.46
N ARG A 249 -12.48 -4.29 -19.66
CA ARG A 249 -13.15 -3.00 -19.41
C ARG A 249 -13.63 -2.84 -17.97
N LEU A 250 -12.90 -3.41 -17.03
CA LEU A 250 -13.14 -3.29 -15.60
C LEU A 250 -12.37 -2.12 -15.03
N ARG A 251 -12.95 -1.44 -14.07
CA ARG A 251 -12.25 -0.43 -13.28
C ARG A 251 -11.20 -1.10 -12.42
N VAL A 252 -9.97 -0.58 -12.36
CA VAL A 252 -8.90 -1.20 -11.57
C VAL A 252 -8.37 -0.21 -10.53
N ILE A 253 -8.35 -0.64 -9.26
CA ILE A 253 -7.67 0.08 -8.18
C ILE A 253 -6.54 -0.79 -7.68
N VAL A 254 -5.30 -0.28 -7.73
CA VAL A 254 -4.13 -1.00 -7.21
C VAL A 254 -3.74 -0.51 -5.83
N ASN A 255 -3.26 -1.41 -4.95
CA ASN A 255 -2.83 -1.06 -3.60
C ASN A 255 -1.46 -1.64 -3.23
N PHE A 256 -0.78 -0.99 -2.29
CA PHE A 256 0.52 -1.38 -1.73
C PHE A 256 1.69 -1.43 -2.72
N LEU A 257 1.62 -0.62 -3.77
CA LEU A 257 2.72 -0.48 -4.75
C LEU A 257 3.50 0.83 -4.57
N GLY A 258 3.18 1.63 -3.54
CA GLY A 258 3.77 2.94 -3.37
C GLY A 258 3.55 3.83 -4.60
N ALA A 259 4.54 4.64 -4.96
CA ALA A 259 4.45 5.52 -6.13
C ALA A 259 4.51 4.79 -7.48
N PHE A 260 4.84 3.49 -7.52
CA PHE A 260 4.70 2.68 -8.74
C PHE A 260 3.23 2.56 -9.19
N GLY A 261 2.29 2.90 -8.31
CA GLY A 261 0.87 3.06 -8.67
C GLY A 261 0.64 4.00 -9.85
N LEU A 262 1.50 5.01 -10.05
CA LEU A 262 1.46 5.90 -11.22
C LEU A 262 1.72 5.15 -12.54
N ALA A 263 2.61 4.16 -12.52
CA ALA A 263 2.82 3.29 -13.68
C ALA A 263 1.60 2.41 -13.96
N CYS A 264 0.89 1.97 -12.92
CA CYS A 264 -0.37 1.26 -13.09
C CYS A 264 -1.48 2.17 -13.65
N GLU A 265 -1.54 3.44 -13.25
CA GLU A 265 -2.46 4.41 -13.86
C GLU A 265 -2.17 4.64 -15.35
N ALA A 266 -0.90 4.70 -15.72
CA ALA A 266 -0.51 4.87 -17.12
C ALA A 266 -0.99 3.72 -18.01
N VAL A 267 -1.09 2.51 -17.47
CA VAL A 267 -1.54 1.32 -18.20
C VAL A 267 -3.03 1.02 -18.02
N GLY A 268 -3.80 1.92 -17.40
CA GLY A 268 -5.26 1.84 -17.35
C GLY A 268 -5.89 1.72 -15.97
N ALA A 269 -5.12 1.69 -14.87
CA ALA A 269 -5.75 1.73 -13.55
C ALA A 269 -6.54 3.04 -13.37
N GLU A 270 -7.74 2.93 -12.81
CA GLU A 270 -8.56 4.10 -12.44
C GLU A 270 -7.99 4.85 -11.24
N GLY A 271 -7.30 4.12 -10.38
CA GLY A 271 -6.69 4.71 -9.20
C GLY A 271 -5.69 3.79 -8.51
N TRP A 272 -4.96 4.37 -7.59
CA TRP A 272 -4.01 3.67 -6.75
C TRP A 272 -4.07 4.14 -5.30
N ALA A 273 -3.72 3.22 -4.39
CA ALA A 273 -3.75 3.48 -2.97
C ALA A 273 -2.37 3.32 -2.35
N SER A 274 -2.02 4.24 -1.48
CA SER A 274 -0.77 4.20 -0.72
C SER A 274 -0.86 5.05 0.55
N GLY A 275 0.10 4.86 1.45
CA GLY A 275 0.36 5.72 2.58
C GLY A 275 1.87 5.85 2.81
N TRP A 276 2.28 6.77 3.64
CA TRP A 276 3.71 7.02 3.87
C TRP A 276 4.40 5.97 4.74
N TYR A 277 3.68 5.38 5.69
CA TYR A 277 4.24 4.35 6.57
C TYR A 277 4.51 3.06 5.79
N LYS A 278 5.63 2.37 6.10
CA LYS A 278 6.05 1.14 5.42
C LYS A 278 4.91 0.13 5.24
N SER A 279 4.10 -0.10 6.26
CA SER A 279 2.97 -1.05 6.23
C SER A 279 1.76 -0.57 5.42
N LEU A 280 1.72 0.69 5.01
CA LEU A 280 0.71 1.30 4.15
C LEU A 280 1.21 1.51 2.72
N TYR A 281 2.53 1.61 2.60
CA TYR A 281 3.21 1.75 1.32
C TYR A 281 3.37 0.42 0.60
N ARG A 282 3.64 -0.63 1.37
CA ARG A 282 3.88 -1.99 0.91
C ARG A 282 3.14 -2.99 1.78
N PHE A 283 2.56 -4.02 1.16
CA PHE A 283 2.00 -5.16 1.86
C PHE A 283 3.02 -6.31 1.89
N ARG A 284 3.33 -6.78 3.09
CA ARG A 284 4.12 -7.98 3.35
C ARG A 284 3.66 -8.61 4.66
N LEU A 285 3.31 -9.87 4.63
CA LEU A 285 2.87 -10.58 5.84
C LEU A 285 3.94 -10.54 6.94
N ALA A 286 5.19 -10.79 6.59
CA ALA A 286 6.32 -10.75 7.53
C ALA A 286 6.56 -9.38 8.19
N ASP A 287 6.19 -8.28 7.55
CA ASP A 287 6.35 -6.93 8.12
C ASP A 287 5.29 -6.59 9.20
N LYS A 288 4.26 -7.41 9.33
CA LYS A 288 3.23 -7.25 10.38
C LYS A 288 3.74 -7.67 11.77
N LEU A 289 4.95 -8.26 11.82
CA LEU A 289 5.58 -8.76 13.05
C LEU A 289 6.19 -7.66 13.94
N ALA A 290 6.56 -6.52 13.40
CA ALA A 290 7.35 -5.53 14.12
C ALA A 290 6.73 -4.13 14.09
N GLY A 291 6.36 -3.61 15.27
CA GLY A 291 6.20 -2.18 15.48
C GLY A 291 7.59 -1.51 15.48
N GLY A 292 7.90 -0.71 14.45
CA GLY A 292 9.12 0.07 14.36
C GLY A 292 8.86 1.57 14.48
N ARG A 293 9.87 2.34 14.87
CA ARG A 293 9.82 3.80 14.76
C ARG A 293 10.09 4.21 13.31
N SER A 294 9.25 5.07 12.77
CA SER A 294 9.50 5.68 11.46
C SER A 294 10.51 6.81 11.60
N PHE A 295 11.49 6.84 10.71
CA PHE A 295 12.42 7.95 10.59
C PHE A 295 11.91 8.91 9.52
N PRO A 296 12.08 10.23 9.68
CA PRO A 296 11.79 11.18 8.63
C PRO A 296 12.61 10.86 7.38
N ALA A 297 11.94 10.64 6.27
CA ALA A 297 12.56 10.48 4.97
C ALA A 297 11.91 11.49 4.01
N TYR A 298 12.71 12.04 3.11
CA TYR A 298 12.22 12.90 2.06
C TYR A 298 11.88 12.06 0.83
N TRP A 299 10.62 11.97 0.50
CA TRP A 299 10.22 11.40 -0.77
C TRP A 299 10.60 12.36 -1.90
N SER A 300 11.44 11.94 -2.81
CA SER A 300 11.72 12.68 -4.03
C SER A 300 10.99 12.06 -5.20
N TYR A 301 10.03 12.78 -5.76
CA TYR A 301 9.35 12.39 -6.98
C TYR A 301 10.34 12.29 -8.14
N ASN A 302 11.22 13.30 -8.28
CA ASN A 302 12.24 13.34 -9.35
C ASN A 302 13.23 12.17 -9.28
N CYS A 303 13.51 11.65 -8.08
CA CYS A 303 14.39 10.50 -7.89
C CYS A 303 13.62 9.18 -7.72
N ALA A 304 12.30 9.21 -7.66
CA ALA A 304 11.41 8.08 -7.36
C ALA A 304 11.84 7.27 -6.12
N CYS A 305 12.37 7.92 -5.09
CA CYS A 305 12.90 7.24 -3.90
C CYS A 305 12.77 8.06 -2.62
N ASP A 306 12.87 7.36 -1.48
CA ASP A 306 12.96 7.96 -0.15
C ASP A 306 14.42 8.30 0.20
N ILE A 307 14.71 9.57 0.44
CA ILE A 307 16.03 10.05 0.86
C ILE A 307 16.07 10.05 2.39
N HIS A 308 17.05 9.36 2.96
CA HIS A 308 17.22 9.25 4.40
C HIS A 308 17.89 10.49 4.97
N LEU A 309 17.07 11.42 5.47
CA LEU A 309 17.51 12.76 5.88
C LEU A 309 18.60 12.77 6.97
N GLU A 310 18.52 11.84 7.92
CA GLU A 310 19.45 11.82 9.05
C GLU A 310 20.87 11.40 8.68
N LYS A 311 21.00 10.51 7.70
CA LYS A 311 22.28 9.86 7.38
C LYS A 311 22.92 10.40 6.10
N ASP A 312 22.07 10.71 5.14
CA ASP A 312 22.55 10.93 3.77
C ASP A 312 22.37 12.38 3.31
N PHE A 313 21.56 13.16 4.04
CA PHE A 313 21.22 14.52 3.63
C PHE A 313 22.44 15.44 3.47
N ASP A 314 23.38 15.41 4.42
CA ASP A 314 24.60 16.23 4.37
C ASP A 314 25.48 15.84 3.19
N VAL A 315 25.68 14.53 2.96
CA VAL A 315 26.46 14.03 1.81
C VAL A 315 25.87 14.49 0.49
N LEU A 316 24.55 14.37 0.38
CA LEU A 316 23.86 14.75 -0.86
C LEU A 316 23.73 16.27 -1.02
N ASN A 317 23.78 17.04 0.08
CA ASN A 317 23.72 18.49 0.08
C ASN A 317 25.09 19.17 -0.11
N GLU A 318 26.20 18.44 0.04
CA GLU A 318 27.55 18.92 -0.31
C GLU A 318 27.68 19.15 -1.83
N GLU A 319 26.88 18.47 -2.64
CA GLU A 319 26.86 18.68 -4.07
C GLU A 319 25.94 19.84 -4.45
N GLU A 320 26.53 20.86 -5.05
CA GLU A 320 25.83 22.03 -5.57
C GLU A 320 24.72 21.60 -6.54
N ALA A 321 23.52 22.10 -6.36
CA ALA A 321 22.33 21.74 -7.13
C ALA A 321 21.67 20.37 -6.82
N PHE A 322 22.15 19.56 -5.89
CA PHE A 322 21.43 18.34 -5.53
C PHE A 322 20.01 18.63 -5.01
N LEU A 323 19.89 19.63 -4.12
CA LEU A 323 18.58 20.07 -3.61
C LEU A 323 17.65 20.58 -4.73
N ASP A 324 18.18 21.12 -5.80
CA ASP A 324 17.38 21.56 -6.96
C ASP A 324 16.91 20.37 -7.80
N ARG A 325 17.70 19.29 -7.88
CA ARG A 325 17.30 18.05 -8.56
C ARG A 325 16.18 17.30 -7.83
N ILE A 326 16.19 17.35 -6.49
CA ILE A 326 15.14 16.71 -5.67
C ILE A 326 13.96 17.64 -5.38
N ALA A 327 13.95 18.83 -5.97
CA ALA A 327 13.02 19.90 -5.63
C ALA A 327 11.61 19.74 -6.22
N ASP A 328 10.98 18.61 -6.00
CA ASP A 328 9.53 18.45 -6.03
C ASP A 328 8.92 19.13 -4.79
N ARG A 329 8.89 20.47 -4.83
CA ARG A 329 8.51 21.29 -3.67
C ARG A 329 7.01 21.19 -3.42
N THR A 330 6.65 20.75 -2.22
CA THR A 330 5.30 20.89 -1.67
C THR A 330 5.33 21.90 -0.52
N GLU A 331 4.18 22.29 -0.03
CA GLU A 331 4.07 23.16 1.16
C GLU A 331 4.79 22.60 2.39
N ALA A 332 4.86 21.26 2.50
CA ALA A 332 5.52 20.57 3.61
C ALA A 332 7.05 20.41 3.42
N SER A 333 7.57 20.46 2.20
CA SER A 333 8.98 20.13 1.90
C SER A 333 9.99 21.11 2.50
N SER A 334 9.72 22.41 2.44
CA SER A 334 10.64 23.44 2.94
C SER A 334 10.89 23.32 4.44
N GLY A 335 9.85 23.04 5.22
CA GLY A 335 9.98 22.81 6.65
C GLY A 335 10.77 21.56 7.01
N LEU A 336 10.57 20.48 6.23
CA LEU A 336 11.29 19.22 6.41
C LEU A 336 12.78 19.35 6.08
N LEU A 337 13.14 19.99 4.96
CA LEU A 337 14.52 20.22 4.57
C LEU A 337 15.25 21.16 5.52
N LEU A 338 14.57 22.21 6.03
CA LEU A 338 15.12 23.10 7.04
C LEU A 338 15.37 22.36 8.37
N ALA A 339 14.46 21.46 8.78
CA ALA A 339 14.62 20.65 9.97
C ALA A 339 15.81 19.68 9.82
N ALA A 340 15.98 19.06 8.64
CA ALA A 340 17.11 18.20 8.33
C ALA A 340 18.45 18.97 8.42
N SER A 341 18.54 20.13 7.78
CA SER A 341 19.73 20.99 7.81
C SER A 341 20.11 21.42 9.24
N ARG A 342 19.13 21.79 10.06
CA ARG A 342 19.35 22.10 11.49
C ARG A 342 19.77 20.87 12.28
N GLY A 343 19.16 19.72 12.00
CA GLY A 343 19.46 18.45 12.66
C GLY A 343 20.89 17.99 12.41
N VAL A 344 21.39 18.12 11.18
CA VAL A 344 22.79 17.83 10.84
C VAL A 344 23.74 18.71 11.66
N ARG A 345 23.50 20.01 11.73
CA ARG A 345 24.31 20.93 12.51
C ARG A 345 24.28 20.60 14.01
N LEU A 346 23.11 20.33 14.57
CA LEU A 346 22.97 19.93 15.97
C LEU A 346 23.58 18.57 16.28
N ALA A 347 23.62 17.67 15.30
CA ALA A 347 24.27 16.37 15.44
C ALA A 347 25.79 16.49 15.56
N ALA A 348 26.40 17.49 14.93
CA ALA A 348 27.82 17.78 15.07
C ALA A 348 28.16 18.35 16.47
N GLU A 349 27.20 18.96 17.14
CA GLU A 349 27.33 19.61 18.45
C GLU A 349 26.85 18.74 19.63
N SER A 350 26.12 17.65 19.36
CA SER A 350 25.44 16.84 20.38
C SER A 350 25.50 15.34 20.07
N VAL A 351 25.65 14.53 21.13
CA VAL A 351 25.75 13.06 21.05
C VAL A 351 24.46 12.40 20.54
N VAL A 352 23.31 13.06 20.66
CA VAL A 352 22.00 12.54 20.18
C VAL A 352 21.15 13.69 19.61
N PRO A 353 20.96 13.76 18.28
CA PRO A 353 20.13 14.79 17.68
C PRO A 353 18.65 14.57 18.01
N ALA A 354 18.06 15.47 18.79
CA ALA A 354 16.66 15.38 19.22
C ALA A 354 15.64 15.47 18.06
N TRP A 355 16.00 16.08 16.92
CA TRP A 355 15.10 16.26 15.78
C TRP A 355 14.67 14.97 15.10
N ARG A 356 15.46 13.89 15.17
CA ARG A 356 15.18 12.58 14.57
C ARG A 356 13.79 12.04 14.91
N TYR A 357 13.41 12.22 16.17
CA TYR A 357 12.20 11.62 16.75
C TYR A 357 11.07 12.61 16.88
N SER A 358 11.22 13.80 16.29
CA SER A 358 10.16 14.79 16.31
C SER A 358 8.95 14.29 15.53
N MET A 359 7.80 14.19 16.21
CA MET A 359 6.54 13.84 15.55
C MET A 359 6.17 14.85 14.46
N SER A 360 6.58 16.12 14.61
CA SER A 360 6.37 17.15 13.59
C SER A 360 7.17 16.88 12.31
N ASN A 361 8.40 16.35 12.41
CA ASN A 361 9.20 15.99 11.24
C ASN A 361 8.65 14.76 10.53
N VAL A 362 8.16 13.77 11.28
CA VAL A 362 7.47 12.61 10.71
C VAL A 362 6.20 13.04 9.99
N ALA A 363 5.40 13.91 10.59
CA ALA A 363 4.19 14.45 9.97
C ALA A 363 4.50 15.30 8.72
N ALA A 364 5.59 16.08 8.75
CA ALA A 364 6.03 16.85 7.58
C ALA A 364 6.46 15.94 6.43
N ALA A 365 7.18 14.84 6.72
CA ALA A 365 7.58 13.85 5.72
C ALA A 365 6.37 13.13 5.11
N GLU A 366 5.41 12.74 5.95
CA GLU A 366 4.14 12.16 5.51
C GLU A 366 3.35 13.12 4.62
N ASN A 367 3.17 14.36 5.08
CA ASN A 367 2.45 15.38 4.32
C ASN A 367 3.11 15.67 2.98
N HIS A 368 4.44 15.74 2.94
CA HIS A 368 5.17 15.95 1.70
C HIS A 368 4.94 14.80 0.70
N PHE A 369 5.10 13.55 1.14
CA PHE A 369 4.83 12.38 0.29
C PHE A 369 3.41 12.41 -0.30
N LEU A 370 2.42 12.70 0.54
CA LEU A 370 1.03 12.66 0.13
C LEU A 370 0.68 13.81 -0.83
N LEU A 371 1.23 14.99 -0.60
CA LEU A 371 1.07 16.11 -1.53
C LEU A 371 1.77 15.84 -2.87
N SER A 372 2.96 15.25 -2.86
CA SER A 372 3.66 14.82 -4.08
C SER A 372 2.82 13.80 -4.87
N ALA A 373 2.23 12.81 -4.19
CA ALA A 373 1.35 11.82 -4.82
C ALA A 373 0.12 12.44 -5.47
N ILE A 374 -0.54 13.37 -4.77
CA ILE A 374 -1.73 14.09 -5.29
C ILE A 374 -1.37 14.98 -6.47
N ASN A 375 -0.23 15.69 -6.40
CA ASN A 375 0.22 16.54 -7.50
C ASN A 375 0.55 15.71 -8.75
N ALA A 376 1.21 14.57 -8.58
CA ALA A 376 1.50 13.63 -9.66
C ALA A 376 0.21 13.07 -10.29
N GLU A 377 -0.74 12.64 -9.46
CA GLU A 377 -2.04 12.15 -9.92
C GLU A 377 -2.81 13.22 -10.71
N SER A 378 -2.82 14.46 -10.21
CA SER A 378 -3.48 15.58 -10.89
C SER A 378 -2.87 15.87 -12.27
N LEU A 379 -1.54 15.77 -12.38
CA LEU A 379 -0.84 15.92 -13.65
C LEU A 379 -1.22 14.78 -14.61
N HIS A 380 -1.15 13.53 -14.15
CA HIS A 380 -1.49 12.35 -14.94
C HIS A 380 -2.94 12.39 -15.44
N SER A 381 -3.87 12.83 -14.60
CA SER A 381 -5.29 12.93 -14.97
C SER A 381 -5.56 13.88 -16.11
N SER A 382 -4.66 14.83 -16.38
CA SER A 382 -4.78 15.79 -17.49
C SER A 382 -4.27 15.25 -18.83
N LEU A 383 -3.55 14.12 -18.83
CA LEU A 383 -2.92 13.51 -20.00
C LEU A 383 -3.80 12.44 -20.65
N SER A 384 -3.69 12.27 -21.96
CA SER A 384 -4.22 11.09 -22.64
C SER A 384 -3.45 9.83 -22.24
N GLU A 385 -3.99 8.64 -22.51
CA GLU A 385 -3.36 7.37 -22.17
C GLU A 385 -1.94 7.24 -22.74
N LYS A 386 -1.76 7.57 -24.00
CA LYS A 386 -0.45 7.56 -24.64
C LYS A 386 0.52 8.54 -23.98
N GLU A 387 0.08 9.76 -23.74
CA GLU A 387 0.91 10.77 -23.07
C GLU A 387 1.29 10.36 -21.66
N ARG A 388 0.41 9.67 -20.92
CA ARG A 388 0.75 9.12 -19.61
C ARG A 388 1.84 8.07 -19.67
N MET A 389 1.77 7.15 -20.65
CA MET A 389 2.80 6.13 -20.82
C MET A 389 4.16 6.74 -21.16
N ASP A 390 4.17 7.71 -22.08
CA ASP A 390 5.40 8.41 -22.45
C ASP A 390 5.96 9.22 -21.27
N PHE A 391 5.08 9.86 -20.51
CA PHE A 391 5.44 10.62 -19.31
C PHE A 391 6.04 9.72 -18.22
N VAL A 392 5.42 8.57 -17.91
CA VAL A 392 5.92 7.64 -16.89
C VAL A 392 7.27 7.05 -17.29
N GLU A 393 7.46 6.68 -18.57
CA GLU A 393 8.75 6.17 -19.01
C GLU A 393 9.84 7.24 -18.88
N HIS A 394 9.56 8.47 -19.28
CA HIS A 394 10.50 9.59 -19.16
C HIS A 394 10.81 9.89 -17.69
N TRP A 395 9.80 9.97 -16.83
CA TRP A 395 9.98 10.14 -15.40
C TRP A 395 10.88 9.07 -14.77
N LEU A 396 10.65 7.79 -15.10
CA LEU A 396 11.46 6.71 -14.56
C LEU A 396 12.89 6.70 -15.13
N ASP A 397 13.08 7.14 -16.36
CA ASP A 397 14.41 7.24 -16.97
C ASP A 397 15.23 8.36 -16.31
N GLU A 398 14.65 9.54 -16.11
CA GLU A 398 15.28 10.63 -15.37
C GLU A 398 15.55 10.25 -13.91
N ALA A 399 14.59 9.60 -13.25
CA ALA A 399 14.75 9.13 -11.88
C ALA A 399 15.91 8.12 -11.75
N GLU A 400 16.12 7.24 -12.72
CA GLU A 400 17.27 6.31 -12.71
C GLU A 400 18.59 7.04 -12.88
N GLU A 401 18.68 8.10 -13.68
CA GLU A 401 19.89 8.91 -13.78
C GLU A 401 20.21 9.62 -12.44
N HIS A 402 19.19 10.16 -11.77
CA HIS A 402 19.35 10.72 -10.42
C HIS A 402 19.73 9.63 -9.40
N ALA A 403 19.12 8.47 -9.48
CA ALA A 403 19.42 7.32 -8.62
C ALA A 403 20.87 6.84 -8.77
N LYS A 404 21.43 6.85 -9.99
CA LYS A 404 22.86 6.55 -10.24
C LYS A 404 23.76 7.58 -9.55
N SER A 405 23.44 8.86 -9.66
CA SER A 405 24.18 9.94 -9.01
C SER A 405 24.19 9.77 -7.48
N ILE A 406 23.01 9.49 -6.89
CA ILE A 406 22.90 9.21 -5.45
C ILE A 406 23.77 8.02 -5.05
N ARG A 407 23.68 6.90 -5.75
CA ARG A 407 24.49 5.71 -5.46
C ARG A 407 26.00 6.01 -5.52
N PHE A 408 26.41 6.77 -6.51
CA PHE A 408 27.80 7.18 -6.67
C PHE A 408 28.28 8.01 -5.48
N LEU A 409 27.58 9.09 -5.11
CA LEU A 409 27.95 9.98 -4.00
C LEU A 409 28.04 9.24 -2.67
N LEU A 410 27.02 8.42 -2.36
CA LEU A 410 27.03 7.65 -1.13
C LEU A 410 28.17 6.62 -1.09
N ALA A 411 28.49 5.98 -2.22
CA ALA A 411 29.61 5.04 -2.32
C ALA A 411 30.97 5.73 -2.17
N GLU A 412 31.15 6.91 -2.74
CA GLU A 412 32.39 7.69 -2.55
C GLU A 412 32.56 8.10 -1.09
N ARG A 413 31.50 8.53 -0.41
CA ARG A 413 31.53 8.84 1.02
C ARG A 413 31.84 7.60 1.87
N GLU A 414 31.29 6.43 1.55
CA GLU A 414 31.60 5.17 2.25
C GLU A 414 33.08 4.75 2.11
N LYS A 415 33.70 5.05 0.96
CA LYS A 415 35.14 4.82 0.75
C LYS A 415 35.99 5.78 1.57
N ALA A 416 35.60 7.05 1.61
CA ALA A 416 36.32 8.08 2.33
C ALA A 416 36.19 7.95 3.86
N GLU A 417 35.03 7.54 4.33
CA GLU A 417 34.72 7.45 5.77
C GLU A 417 34.22 6.05 6.15
N LYS A 418 35.08 5.25 6.79
CA LYS A 418 34.79 3.85 7.15
C LYS A 418 33.59 3.67 8.10
N SER A 419 33.24 4.69 8.87
CA SER A 419 32.09 4.70 9.80
C SER A 419 30.76 5.00 9.12
N TYR A 420 30.80 5.61 7.95
CA TYR A 420 29.60 5.96 7.19
C TYR A 420 29.02 4.73 6.48
N ARG A 421 27.68 4.64 6.50
CA ARG A 421 26.91 3.68 5.69
C ARG A 421 25.65 4.39 5.22
N GLY A 422 25.53 4.57 3.91
CA GLY A 422 24.36 5.14 3.26
C GLY A 422 23.09 4.34 3.52
N LYS A 423 21.99 5.03 3.78
CA LYS A 423 20.68 4.46 4.07
C LYS A 423 19.66 4.63 2.96
N THR A 424 19.82 5.64 2.12
CA THR A 424 18.99 5.85 0.93
C THR A 424 19.17 4.68 -0.04
N LYS A 425 18.07 4.10 -0.47
CA LYS A 425 18.04 2.97 -1.40
C LYS A 425 17.33 3.38 -2.68
N THR A 426 17.97 3.10 -3.80
CA THR A 426 17.50 3.50 -5.13
C THR A 426 17.46 2.35 -6.13
N GLY A 427 17.77 1.12 -5.70
CA GLY A 427 17.87 -0.04 -6.60
C GLY A 427 16.56 -0.42 -7.28
N HIS A 428 15.42 -0.09 -6.66
CA HIS A 428 14.09 -0.34 -7.21
C HIS A 428 13.79 0.52 -8.44
N VAL A 429 14.37 1.73 -8.56
CA VAL A 429 14.07 2.64 -9.68
C VAL A 429 14.40 2.01 -11.02
N ARG A 430 15.57 1.37 -11.12
CA ARG A 430 15.96 0.61 -12.30
C ARG A 430 14.99 -0.51 -12.60
N ALA A 431 14.54 -1.25 -11.58
CA ALA A 431 13.57 -2.34 -11.75
C ALA A 431 12.20 -1.82 -12.23
N TRP A 432 11.78 -0.65 -11.75
CA TRP A 432 10.55 0.00 -12.20
C TRP A 432 10.62 0.36 -13.69
N LEU A 433 11.71 0.99 -14.11
CA LEU A 433 11.94 1.34 -15.50
C LEU A 433 11.98 0.10 -16.40
N ASP A 434 12.74 -0.92 -15.99
CA ASP A 434 12.86 -2.16 -16.78
C ASP A 434 11.51 -2.91 -16.90
N ALA A 435 10.72 -2.94 -15.82
CA ALA A 435 9.38 -3.53 -15.83
C ALA A 435 8.43 -2.76 -16.77
N PHE A 436 8.45 -1.44 -16.70
CA PHE A 436 7.60 -0.59 -17.53
C PHE A 436 7.97 -0.69 -19.02
N ARG A 437 9.27 -0.65 -19.34
CA ARG A 437 9.77 -0.86 -20.71
C ARG A 437 9.48 -2.27 -21.23
N SER A 438 9.56 -3.30 -20.37
CA SER A 438 9.17 -4.66 -20.74
C SER A 438 7.70 -4.75 -21.08
N PHE A 439 6.84 -4.13 -20.26
CA PHE A 439 5.42 -4.04 -20.51
C PHE A 439 5.11 -3.37 -21.86
N ARG A 440 5.67 -2.18 -22.13
CA ARG A 440 5.45 -1.45 -23.39
C ARG A 440 5.84 -2.28 -24.61
N ARG A 441 6.98 -2.99 -24.55
CA ARG A 441 7.42 -3.88 -25.63
C ARG A 441 6.45 -5.03 -25.88
N THR A 442 5.92 -5.63 -24.82
CA THR A 442 5.00 -6.77 -24.91
C THR A 442 3.68 -6.34 -25.53
N HIS A 443 3.12 -5.20 -25.13
CA HIS A 443 1.84 -4.71 -25.61
C HIS A 443 1.94 -3.80 -26.84
N ARG A 444 3.14 -3.44 -27.28
CA ARG A 444 3.40 -2.53 -28.41
C ARG A 444 2.73 -1.15 -28.28
N VAL A 445 2.74 -0.60 -27.07
CA VAL A 445 2.14 0.68 -26.69
C VAL A 445 3.17 1.70 -26.25
#